data_fb16ed2e1ff21e10af392d9ef41eac14
#
_entry.id   fb16ed2e1ff21e10af392d9ef41eac14
#
_cell.length_a   1.000
_cell.length_b   1.000
_cell.length_c   1.000
_cell.angle_alpha   90.00
_cell.angle_beta   90.00
_cell.angle_gamma   90.00
#
_symmetry.space_group_name_H-M   'P 1'
#
loop_
_entity.id
_entity.type
_entity.pdbx_description
1 polymer ?
#
loop_
_entity_poly.entity_id
_entity_poly.type
_entity_poly.pdbx_seq_one_letter_code
_entity_poly.pdbx_strand_id
1 'polypeptide(L)'
;VLSSPLSVNAIINDTIIDDYNQYIETHTPNEELLHAMQQTYFLNLVSELFDFSPIARSFNEQARLIDEHFYKLFPQLLAEYKKQIQIFTTEIVDVSYRFHKQYERLVTQSTDYNTNNDLQIRIIKGAAYFEQKLRPFHKLAEATNLPTDNKELRKKTNNTLEEFLNTLTQKLSLLQYVEDNGFHASDYLRKKAYILLSETDNKNSSGTTAHDRKERTPRERVSRERKRIEVPNDILHPELYRKITEWRGTKAKETGMPAYVIIQQKALRS
;
A
#
# COMPACT_ATOMS: atom_id res chain seq x y z
N VAL A 1 -22.61 -12.24 -20.98
CA VAL A 1 -23.59 -11.51 -21.79
C VAL A 1 -25.00 -11.99 -21.43
N LEU A 2 -25.57 -11.52 -20.34
CA LEU A 2 -26.96 -11.79 -19.97
C LEU A 2 -27.73 -10.49 -20.15
N SER A 3 -28.29 -10.29 -21.34
CA SER A 3 -29.06 -9.10 -21.71
C SER A 3 -30.59 -9.22 -21.50
N SER A 4 -31.05 -10.33 -20.91
CA SER A 4 -32.46 -10.50 -20.53
C SER A 4 -32.58 -11.18 -19.18
N PRO A 5 -33.61 -10.85 -18.38
CA PRO A 5 -33.84 -11.55 -17.11
C PRO A 5 -34.22 -13.00 -17.42
N LEU A 6 -33.29 -13.91 -17.18
CA LEU A 6 -33.57 -15.35 -17.20
C LEU A 6 -34.54 -15.64 -16.06
N SER A 7 -35.65 -16.34 -16.36
CA SER A 7 -36.53 -16.86 -15.32
C SER A 7 -35.76 -17.87 -14.46
N VAL A 8 -36.09 -17.94 -13.15
CA VAL A 8 -35.45 -18.91 -12.24
C VAL A 8 -35.50 -20.35 -12.81
N ASN A 9 -36.53 -20.70 -13.55
CA ASN A 9 -36.66 -22.01 -14.22
C ASN A 9 -35.68 -22.20 -15.38
N ALA A 10 -35.22 -21.12 -16.04
CA ALA A 10 -34.20 -21.23 -17.09
C ALA A 10 -32.79 -21.41 -16.49
N ILE A 11 -32.58 -20.96 -15.26
CA ILE A 11 -31.30 -21.13 -14.53
C ILE A 11 -31.11 -22.59 -14.06
N ILE A 12 -32.20 -23.34 -13.89
CA ILE A 12 -32.20 -24.74 -13.43
C ILE A 12 -32.25 -25.72 -14.64
N ASN A 13 -32.13 -25.21 -15.84
CA ASN A 13 -32.11 -26.09 -17.04
C ASN A 13 -30.76 -26.83 -17.09
N ASP A 14 -30.82 -28.18 -17.12
CA ASP A 14 -29.66 -29.06 -17.16
C ASP A 14 -28.70 -28.69 -18.30
N THR A 15 -29.21 -28.24 -19.45
CA THR A 15 -28.39 -27.80 -20.59
C THR A 15 -27.49 -26.59 -20.22
N ILE A 16 -28.00 -25.62 -19.42
CA ILE A 16 -27.20 -24.46 -19.01
C ILE A 16 -26.15 -24.89 -17.98
N ILE A 17 -26.48 -25.84 -17.12
CA ILE A 17 -25.55 -26.42 -16.16
C ILE A 17 -24.44 -27.19 -16.89
N ASP A 18 -24.79 -27.98 -17.89
CA ASP A 18 -23.84 -28.72 -18.69
C ASP A 18 -22.91 -27.79 -19.48
N ASP A 19 -23.46 -26.76 -20.12
CA ASP A 19 -22.67 -25.73 -20.82
C ASP A 19 -21.73 -25.00 -19.89
N TYR A 20 -22.17 -24.68 -18.66
CA TYR A 20 -21.35 -24.04 -17.64
C TYR A 20 -20.24 -24.96 -17.12
N ASN A 21 -20.54 -26.22 -16.86
CA ASN A 21 -19.56 -27.24 -16.46
C ASN A 21 -18.51 -27.45 -17.55
N GLN A 22 -18.95 -27.59 -18.80
CA GLN A 22 -18.08 -27.70 -19.96
C GLN A 22 -17.20 -26.47 -20.13
N TYR A 23 -17.75 -25.26 -19.91
CA TYR A 23 -16.97 -24.01 -19.91
C TYR A 23 -15.90 -24.03 -18.83
N ILE A 24 -16.24 -24.43 -17.60
CA ILE A 24 -15.27 -24.52 -16.49
C ILE A 24 -14.18 -25.55 -16.82
N GLU A 25 -14.53 -26.76 -17.29
CA GLU A 25 -13.56 -27.79 -17.64
C GLU A 25 -12.59 -27.35 -18.73
N THR A 26 -13.08 -26.61 -19.73
CA THR A 26 -12.25 -26.13 -20.83
C THR A 26 -11.43 -24.90 -20.53
N HIS A 27 -11.85 -24.10 -19.50
CA HIS A 27 -11.19 -22.84 -19.13
C HIS A 27 -10.49 -22.89 -17.76
N THR A 28 -10.52 -24.03 -17.07
CA THR A 28 -9.71 -24.23 -15.87
C THR A 28 -8.24 -24.27 -16.28
N PRO A 29 -7.37 -23.42 -15.69
CA PRO A 29 -5.94 -23.45 -15.99
C PRO A 29 -5.38 -24.84 -15.66
N ASN A 30 -4.49 -25.35 -16.50
CA ASN A 30 -3.72 -26.55 -16.20
C ASN A 30 -2.98 -26.31 -14.84
N GLU A 31 -2.92 -27.34 -13.99
CA GLU A 31 -2.27 -27.26 -12.68
C GLU A 31 -0.83 -26.77 -12.78
N GLU A 32 -0.08 -27.18 -13.80
CA GLU A 32 1.29 -26.72 -14.04
C GLU A 32 1.34 -25.21 -14.34
N LEU A 33 0.38 -24.72 -15.16
CA LEU A 33 0.28 -23.30 -15.47
C LEU A 33 -0.11 -22.50 -14.22
N LEU A 34 -1.07 -22.99 -13.45
CA LEU A 34 -1.48 -22.36 -12.20
C LEU A 34 -0.31 -22.26 -11.20
N HIS A 35 0.42 -23.37 -11.05
CA HIS A 35 1.61 -23.40 -10.19
C HIS A 35 2.69 -22.41 -10.65
N ALA A 36 2.97 -22.36 -11.97
CA ALA A 36 3.93 -21.41 -12.53
C ALA A 36 3.49 -19.94 -12.33
N MET A 37 2.20 -19.66 -12.47
CA MET A 37 1.65 -18.32 -12.20
C MET A 37 1.76 -17.94 -10.72
N GLN A 38 1.45 -18.85 -9.82
CA GLN A 38 1.56 -18.63 -8.37
C GLN A 38 3.03 -18.42 -7.95
N GLN A 39 3.95 -19.20 -8.50
CA GLN A 39 5.38 -19.07 -8.27
C GLN A 39 5.90 -17.71 -8.76
N THR A 40 5.52 -17.30 -9.96
CA THR A 40 5.86 -15.98 -10.53
C THR A 40 5.30 -14.85 -9.66
N TYR A 41 4.06 -14.99 -9.21
CA TYR A 41 3.41 -14.01 -8.34
C TYR A 41 4.15 -13.87 -6.99
N PHE A 42 4.51 -14.99 -6.37
CA PHE A 42 5.29 -15.01 -5.14
C PHE A 42 6.65 -14.32 -5.34
N LEU A 43 7.38 -14.67 -6.41
CA LEU A 43 8.65 -14.03 -6.76
C LEU A 43 8.53 -12.52 -6.92
N ASN A 44 7.46 -12.05 -7.57
CA ASN A 44 7.21 -10.62 -7.76
C ASN A 44 7.00 -9.90 -6.43
N LEU A 45 6.28 -10.52 -5.49
CA LEU A 45 6.06 -9.92 -4.16
C LEU A 45 7.35 -9.87 -3.33
N VAL A 46 8.17 -10.92 -3.36
CA VAL A 46 9.48 -10.92 -2.69
C VAL A 46 10.43 -9.91 -3.35
N SER A 47 10.41 -9.81 -4.69
CA SER A 47 11.17 -8.81 -5.43
C SER A 47 10.77 -7.40 -5.06
N GLU A 48 9.48 -7.14 -4.91
CA GLU A 48 8.95 -5.84 -4.47
C GLU A 48 9.39 -5.49 -3.05
N LEU A 49 9.38 -6.48 -2.13
CA LEU A 49 9.85 -6.27 -0.75
C LEU A 49 11.30 -5.77 -0.74
N PHE A 50 12.16 -6.34 -1.59
CA PHE A 50 13.59 -6.02 -1.68
C PHE A 50 13.95 -5.06 -2.82
N ASP A 51 12.98 -4.41 -3.45
CA ASP A 51 13.24 -3.30 -4.37
C ASP A 51 13.44 -1.99 -3.59
N PHE A 52 14.66 -1.47 -3.64
CA PHE A 52 15.04 -0.20 -3.02
C PHE A 52 15.19 0.94 -4.03
N SER A 53 14.81 0.73 -5.29
CA SER A 53 14.89 1.74 -6.35
C SER A 53 14.05 2.99 -6.06
N PRO A 54 12.84 2.90 -5.46
CA PRO A 54 12.08 4.08 -5.08
C PRO A 54 12.81 4.95 -4.05
N ILE A 55 13.42 4.32 -3.03
CA ILE A 55 14.22 5.02 -2.00
C ILE A 55 15.45 5.66 -2.63
N ALA A 56 16.17 4.95 -3.50
CA ALA A 56 17.34 5.48 -4.20
C ALA A 56 16.98 6.73 -5.02
N ARG A 57 15.84 6.73 -5.71
CA ARG A 57 15.35 7.89 -6.48
C ARG A 57 15.06 9.07 -5.57
N SER A 58 14.29 8.88 -4.51
CA SER A 58 13.95 9.95 -3.56
C SER A 58 15.21 10.49 -2.87
N PHE A 59 16.19 9.62 -2.57
CA PHE A 59 17.44 10.04 -1.95
C PHE A 59 18.29 10.91 -2.90
N ASN A 60 18.40 10.52 -4.18
CA ASN A 60 19.08 11.31 -5.20
C ASN A 60 18.38 12.64 -5.45
N GLU A 61 17.05 12.65 -5.48
CA GLU A 61 16.27 13.89 -5.66
C GLU A 61 16.49 14.86 -4.48
N GLN A 62 16.56 14.35 -3.27
CA GLN A 62 16.87 15.16 -2.09
C GLN A 62 18.29 15.75 -2.18
N ALA A 63 19.29 14.96 -2.56
CA ALA A 63 20.66 15.44 -2.74
C ALA A 63 20.75 16.49 -3.85
N ARG A 64 20.04 16.29 -4.97
CA ARG A 64 19.94 17.25 -6.07
C ARG A 64 19.37 18.58 -5.61
N LEU A 65 18.30 18.54 -4.83
CA LEU A 65 17.65 19.73 -4.29
C LEU A 65 18.59 20.50 -3.35
N ILE A 66 19.35 19.80 -2.51
CA ILE A 66 20.39 20.40 -1.66
C ILE A 66 21.49 21.03 -2.50
N ASP A 67 21.95 20.36 -3.55
CA ASP A 67 23.01 20.85 -4.45
C ASP A 67 22.56 22.12 -5.20
N GLU A 68 21.35 22.14 -5.75
CA GLU A 68 20.84 23.26 -6.53
C GLU A 68 20.57 24.51 -5.68
N HIS A 69 20.08 24.36 -4.45
CA HIS A 69 19.55 25.49 -3.69
C HIS A 69 20.28 25.80 -2.38
N PHE A 70 20.97 24.83 -1.82
CA PHE A 70 21.51 24.92 -0.46
C PHE A 70 23.03 24.66 -0.35
N TYR A 71 23.72 24.35 -1.46
CA TYR A 71 25.13 23.97 -1.40
C TYR A 71 26.04 25.00 -0.74
N LYS A 72 25.74 26.31 -0.88
CA LYS A 72 26.51 27.40 -0.26
C LYS A 72 26.26 27.51 1.24
N LEU A 73 25.03 27.18 1.68
CA LEU A 73 24.61 27.29 3.09
C LEU A 73 24.96 26.02 3.87
N PHE A 74 24.86 24.86 3.25
CA PHE A 74 25.03 23.57 3.89
C PHE A 74 25.97 22.63 3.10
N PRO A 75 27.24 23.02 2.84
CA PRO A 75 28.15 22.18 2.03
C PRO A 75 28.47 20.84 2.70
N GLN A 76 28.53 20.82 4.04
CA GLN A 76 28.79 19.58 4.79
C GLN A 76 27.62 18.60 4.70
N LEU A 77 26.39 19.09 4.73
CA LEU A 77 25.19 18.26 4.57
C LEU A 77 25.15 17.63 3.16
N LEU A 78 25.48 18.42 2.13
CA LEU A 78 25.57 17.89 0.76
C LEU A 78 26.64 16.81 0.63
N ALA A 79 27.82 17.03 1.22
CA ALA A 79 28.91 16.04 1.22
C ALA A 79 28.47 14.75 1.93
N GLU A 80 27.76 14.86 3.06
CA GLU A 80 27.22 13.73 3.78
C GLU A 80 26.17 12.99 2.95
N TYR A 81 25.23 13.69 2.30
CA TYR A 81 24.25 13.06 1.40
C TYR A 81 24.92 12.30 0.26
N LYS A 82 25.91 12.89 -0.41
CA LYS A 82 26.66 12.22 -1.51
C LYS A 82 27.37 10.96 -1.01
N LYS A 83 28.01 11.02 0.16
CA LYS A 83 28.64 9.86 0.81
C LYS A 83 27.62 8.77 1.14
N GLN A 84 26.50 9.16 1.75
CA GLN A 84 25.46 8.22 2.16
C GLN A 84 24.76 7.58 0.95
N ILE A 85 24.59 8.28 -0.18
CA ILE A 85 24.10 7.71 -1.44
C ILE A 85 25.04 6.62 -1.95
N GLN A 86 26.35 6.83 -1.88
CA GLN A 86 27.31 5.82 -2.27
C GLN A 86 27.22 4.58 -1.38
N ILE A 87 27.13 4.76 -0.06
CA ILE A 87 26.95 3.65 0.89
C ILE A 87 25.63 2.93 0.60
N PHE A 88 24.52 3.67 0.38
CA PHE A 88 23.21 3.11 0.05
C PHE A 88 23.29 2.24 -1.21
N THR A 89 23.97 2.71 -2.26
CA THR A 89 24.12 1.97 -3.51
C THR A 89 24.89 0.68 -3.30
N THR A 90 26.04 0.74 -2.63
CA THR A 90 26.91 -0.44 -2.46
C THR A 90 26.41 -1.45 -1.44
N GLU A 91 25.83 -0.99 -0.33
CA GLU A 91 25.41 -1.87 0.78
C GLU A 91 23.95 -2.32 0.68
N ILE A 92 23.11 -1.59 -0.03
CA ILE A 92 21.68 -1.92 -0.16
C ILE A 92 21.33 -2.32 -1.59
N VAL A 93 21.52 -1.46 -2.58
CA VAL A 93 21.07 -1.75 -3.96
C VAL A 93 21.84 -2.92 -4.55
N ASP A 94 23.18 -2.91 -4.51
CA ASP A 94 24.01 -3.98 -5.05
C ASP A 94 23.84 -5.29 -4.29
N VAL A 95 23.66 -5.22 -2.99
CA VAL A 95 23.40 -6.42 -2.17
C VAL A 95 22.01 -6.98 -2.48
N SER A 96 20.99 -6.13 -2.61
CA SER A 96 19.64 -6.54 -2.99
C SER A 96 19.64 -7.26 -4.35
N TYR A 97 20.33 -6.73 -5.34
CA TYR A 97 20.45 -7.37 -6.66
C TYR A 97 21.06 -8.78 -6.57
N ARG A 98 22.13 -8.95 -5.78
CA ARG A 98 22.75 -10.26 -5.55
C ARG A 98 21.82 -11.19 -4.76
N PHE A 99 21.11 -10.65 -3.81
CA PHE A 99 20.12 -11.38 -3.00
C PHE A 99 18.95 -11.87 -3.85
N HIS A 100 18.48 -11.06 -4.82
CA HIS A 100 17.44 -11.43 -5.77
C HIS A 100 17.76 -12.73 -6.50
N LYS A 101 18.95 -12.88 -7.04
CA LYS A 101 19.40 -14.11 -7.73
C LYS A 101 19.41 -15.35 -6.82
N GLN A 102 19.60 -15.15 -5.53
CA GLN A 102 19.63 -16.29 -4.57
C GLN A 102 18.24 -16.80 -4.25
N TYR A 103 17.30 -15.92 -3.93
CA TYR A 103 15.95 -16.39 -3.61
C TYR A 103 15.19 -16.83 -4.87
N GLU A 104 15.46 -16.26 -6.03
CA GLU A 104 14.93 -16.73 -7.31
C GLU A 104 15.26 -18.20 -7.54
N ARG A 105 16.51 -18.60 -7.33
CA ARG A 105 16.91 -20.03 -7.40
C ARG A 105 16.14 -20.89 -6.41
N LEU A 106 16.03 -20.44 -5.17
CA LEU A 106 15.34 -21.21 -4.13
C LEU A 106 13.85 -21.38 -4.45
N VAL A 107 13.20 -20.37 -4.97
CA VAL A 107 11.79 -20.45 -5.39
C VAL A 107 11.63 -21.38 -6.59
N THR A 108 12.50 -21.26 -7.61
CA THR A 108 12.43 -22.10 -8.83
C THR A 108 12.70 -23.58 -8.53
N GLN A 109 13.53 -23.88 -7.53
CA GLN A 109 13.85 -25.25 -7.12
C GLN A 109 12.84 -25.83 -6.13
N SER A 110 11.94 -25.04 -5.60
CA SER A 110 10.96 -25.46 -4.60
C SER A 110 9.63 -25.83 -5.23
N THR A 111 9.12 -27.01 -4.88
CA THR A 111 7.76 -27.43 -5.26
C THR A 111 6.71 -26.74 -4.40
N ASP A 112 7.04 -26.40 -3.16
CA ASP A 112 6.17 -25.62 -2.26
C ASP A 112 6.99 -24.49 -1.61
N TYR A 113 6.95 -23.33 -2.24
CA TYR A 113 7.67 -22.13 -1.79
C TYR A 113 7.09 -21.51 -0.52
N ASN A 114 5.82 -21.77 -0.17
CA ASN A 114 5.19 -21.23 1.04
C ASN A 114 5.69 -21.93 2.30
N THR A 115 5.94 -23.24 2.23
CA THR A 115 6.37 -24.07 3.36
C THR A 115 7.88 -24.35 3.35
N ASN A 116 8.60 -23.93 2.31
CA ASN A 116 10.04 -24.12 2.22
C ASN A 116 10.78 -23.33 3.31
N ASN A 117 11.26 -24.04 4.33
CA ASN A 117 11.91 -23.45 5.49
C ASN A 117 13.20 -22.69 5.13
N ASP A 118 14.00 -23.20 4.20
CA ASP A 118 15.25 -22.54 3.79
C ASP A 118 14.98 -21.21 3.09
N LEU A 119 13.95 -21.17 2.25
CA LEU A 119 13.49 -19.95 1.59
C LEU A 119 12.97 -18.93 2.61
N GLN A 120 12.13 -19.37 3.55
CA GLN A 120 11.60 -18.50 4.61
C GLN A 120 12.71 -17.93 5.48
N ILE A 121 13.63 -18.76 5.96
CA ILE A 121 14.79 -18.30 6.73
C ILE A 121 15.62 -17.30 5.92
N ARG A 122 15.77 -17.52 4.62
CA ARG A 122 16.55 -16.61 3.76
C ARG A 122 15.86 -15.26 3.61
N ILE A 123 14.54 -15.23 3.42
CA ILE A 123 13.76 -13.99 3.31
C ILE A 123 13.80 -13.22 4.64
N ILE A 124 13.60 -13.90 5.78
CA ILE A 124 13.64 -13.29 7.12
C ILE A 124 15.03 -12.67 7.39
N LYS A 125 16.12 -13.41 7.14
CA LYS A 125 17.48 -12.88 7.30
C LYS A 125 17.76 -11.70 6.36
N GLY A 126 17.22 -11.73 5.14
CA GLY A 126 17.28 -10.61 4.22
C GLY A 126 16.53 -9.39 4.75
N ALA A 127 15.33 -9.57 5.27
CA ALA A 127 14.53 -8.52 5.86
C ALA A 127 15.24 -7.85 7.04
N ALA A 128 15.77 -8.64 7.99
CA ALA A 128 16.56 -8.16 9.12
C ALA A 128 17.80 -7.36 8.67
N TYR A 129 18.55 -7.88 7.69
CA TYR A 129 19.73 -7.20 7.16
C TYR A 129 19.39 -5.83 6.57
N PHE A 130 18.41 -5.78 5.68
CA PHE A 130 18.05 -4.52 5.03
C PHE A 130 17.36 -3.54 5.99
N GLU A 131 16.58 -4.02 6.93
CA GLU A 131 15.98 -3.21 7.98
C GLU A 131 17.07 -2.48 8.79
N GLN A 132 18.05 -3.21 9.29
CA GLN A 132 19.18 -2.64 10.02
C GLN A 132 19.97 -1.63 9.19
N LYS A 133 20.19 -1.93 7.90
CA LYS A 133 20.95 -1.05 6.99
C LYS A 133 20.18 0.20 6.58
N LEU A 134 18.84 0.19 6.57
CA LEU A 134 18.03 1.35 6.23
C LEU A 134 17.87 2.36 7.39
N ARG A 135 17.93 1.93 8.65
CA ARG A 135 17.75 2.81 9.82
C ARG A 135 18.64 4.04 9.85
N PRO A 136 19.95 3.99 9.50
CA PRO A 136 20.80 5.19 9.46
C PRO A 136 20.30 6.25 8.46
N PHE A 137 19.76 5.82 7.31
CA PHE A 137 19.22 6.75 6.30
C PHE A 137 17.92 7.40 6.75
N HIS A 138 17.07 6.68 7.47
CA HIS A 138 15.89 7.24 8.10
C HIS A 138 16.26 8.32 9.12
N LYS A 139 17.23 8.05 10.00
CA LYS A 139 17.74 9.03 10.96
C LYS A 139 18.36 10.26 10.29
N LEU A 140 19.09 10.08 9.18
CA LEU A 140 19.63 11.18 8.39
C LEU A 140 18.50 12.07 7.85
N ALA A 141 17.47 11.46 7.30
CA ALA A 141 16.31 12.16 6.75
C ALA A 141 15.57 12.95 7.86
N GLU A 142 15.33 12.33 9.02
CA GLU A 142 14.71 13.00 10.17
C GLU A 142 15.54 14.19 10.70
N ALA A 143 16.85 14.05 10.70
CA ALA A 143 17.75 15.12 11.16
C ALA A 143 17.93 16.24 10.12
N THR A 144 17.48 16.03 8.88
CA THR A 144 17.64 17.01 7.81
C THR A 144 16.68 18.18 7.99
N ASN A 145 17.23 19.38 8.16
CA ASN A 145 16.49 20.63 8.22
C ASN A 145 17.09 21.63 7.22
N LEU A 146 16.26 22.14 6.31
CA LEU A 146 16.66 23.05 5.24
C LEU A 146 15.86 24.36 5.34
N PRO A 147 16.23 25.25 6.29
CA PRO A 147 15.54 26.51 6.49
C PRO A 147 15.73 27.43 5.28
N THR A 148 14.66 28.04 4.82
CA THR A 148 14.66 29.04 3.74
C THR A 148 13.49 30.01 3.89
N ASP A 149 13.72 31.27 3.50
CA ASP A 149 12.68 32.30 3.50
C ASP A 149 11.79 32.22 2.25
N ASN A 150 12.25 31.56 1.20
CA ASN A 150 11.46 31.34 -0.01
C ASN A 150 10.35 30.32 0.26
N LYS A 151 9.10 30.79 0.23
CA LYS A 151 7.91 29.97 0.53
C LYS A 151 7.75 28.79 -0.41
N GLU A 152 8.01 28.97 -1.71
CA GLU A 152 7.86 27.90 -2.69
C GLU A 152 8.95 26.85 -2.54
N LEU A 153 10.20 27.30 -2.35
CA LEU A 153 11.31 26.41 -2.10
C LEU A 153 11.11 25.62 -0.80
N ARG A 154 10.64 26.26 0.27
CA ARG A 154 10.31 25.60 1.54
C ARG A 154 9.28 24.51 1.35
N LYS A 155 8.20 24.81 0.62
CA LYS A 155 7.15 23.83 0.32
C LYS A 155 7.72 22.65 -0.48
N LYS A 156 8.50 22.91 -1.52
CA LYS A 156 9.14 21.87 -2.35
C LYS A 156 10.06 20.98 -1.49
N THR A 157 10.92 21.60 -0.68
CA THR A 157 11.88 20.90 0.19
C THR A 157 11.17 20.01 1.21
N ASN A 158 10.14 20.55 1.88
CA ASN A 158 9.38 19.80 2.88
C ASN A 158 8.64 18.62 2.22
N ASN A 159 8.01 18.83 1.08
CA ASN A 159 7.31 17.75 0.37
C ASN A 159 8.27 16.63 -0.05
N THR A 160 9.44 16.98 -0.62
CA THR A 160 10.43 15.98 -1.05
C THR A 160 11.01 15.21 0.14
N LEU A 161 11.26 15.90 1.25
CA LEU A 161 11.75 15.26 2.48
C LEU A 161 10.68 14.36 3.12
N GLU A 162 9.44 14.81 3.16
CA GLU A 162 8.29 14.02 3.64
C GLU A 162 8.08 12.77 2.79
N GLU A 163 8.15 12.88 1.46
CA GLU A 163 8.05 11.74 0.55
C GLU A 163 9.19 10.74 0.78
N PHE A 164 10.42 11.22 0.96
CA PHE A 164 11.57 10.38 1.27
C PHE A 164 11.38 9.64 2.61
N LEU A 165 11.01 10.34 3.67
CA LEU A 165 10.73 9.77 4.99
C LEU A 165 9.60 8.74 4.94
N ASN A 166 8.50 9.05 4.27
CA ASN A 166 7.37 8.13 4.11
C ASN A 166 7.79 6.85 3.39
N THR A 167 8.54 6.97 2.30
CA THR A 167 9.02 5.80 1.54
C THR A 167 9.94 4.91 2.39
N LEU A 168 10.85 5.52 3.18
CA LEU A 168 11.70 4.80 4.13
C LEU A 168 10.88 4.12 5.23
N THR A 169 9.95 4.84 5.85
CA THR A 169 9.10 4.33 6.94
C THR A 169 8.24 3.16 6.48
N GLN A 170 7.62 3.25 5.30
CA GLN A 170 6.86 2.15 4.70
C GLN A 170 7.73 0.92 4.50
N LYS A 171 8.91 1.08 3.90
CA LYS A 171 9.82 -0.03 3.64
C LYS A 171 10.32 -0.66 4.94
N LEU A 172 10.72 0.13 5.93
CA LEU A 172 11.11 -0.35 7.26
C LEU A 172 9.99 -1.12 7.94
N SER A 173 8.75 -0.62 7.89
CA SER A 173 7.58 -1.30 8.48
C SER A 173 7.28 -2.64 7.82
N LEU A 174 7.47 -2.76 6.49
CA LEU A 174 7.29 -4.02 5.77
C LEU A 174 8.40 -5.02 6.08
N LEU A 175 9.66 -4.56 6.13
CA LEU A 175 10.80 -5.41 6.46
C LEU A 175 10.71 -5.94 7.89
N GLN A 176 10.38 -5.07 8.85
CA GLN A 176 10.16 -5.44 10.24
C GLN A 176 9.03 -6.47 10.38
N TYR A 177 7.92 -6.25 9.67
CA TYR A 177 6.80 -7.20 9.69
C TYR A 177 7.21 -8.59 9.20
N VAL A 178 8.01 -8.67 8.12
CA VAL A 178 8.49 -9.93 7.56
C VAL A 178 9.54 -10.58 8.47
N GLU A 179 10.39 -9.79 9.13
CA GLU A 179 11.33 -10.29 10.14
C GLU A 179 10.61 -10.98 11.31
N ASP A 180 9.53 -10.36 11.80
CA ASP A 180 8.79 -10.84 12.97
C ASP A 180 7.86 -12.03 12.66
N ASN A 181 7.26 -12.08 11.46
CA ASN A 181 6.15 -12.98 11.12
C ASN A 181 6.48 -13.98 9.98
N GLY A 182 7.63 -13.84 9.32
CA GLY A 182 7.91 -14.55 8.08
C GLY A 182 7.20 -13.92 6.87
N PHE A 183 7.40 -14.52 5.68
CA PHE A 183 6.83 -14.01 4.44
C PHE A 183 5.70 -14.90 3.93
N HIS A 184 4.48 -14.45 4.15
CA HIS A 184 3.26 -15.04 3.57
C HIS A 184 2.60 -14.00 2.65
N ALA A 185 2.37 -14.34 1.39
CA ALA A 185 1.90 -13.41 0.35
C ALA A 185 0.62 -12.64 0.75
N SER A 186 -0.37 -13.34 1.32
CA SER A 186 -1.64 -12.75 1.76
C SER A 186 -1.45 -11.73 2.88
N ASP A 187 -0.61 -12.07 3.86
CA ASP A 187 -0.40 -11.24 5.05
C ASP A 187 0.49 -10.05 4.72
N TYR A 188 1.49 -10.25 3.86
CA TYR A 188 2.30 -9.16 3.31
C TYR A 188 1.43 -8.12 2.58
N LEU A 189 0.54 -8.57 1.69
CA LEU A 189 -0.37 -7.68 0.97
C LEU A 189 -1.34 -6.94 1.90
N ARG A 190 -1.85 -7.63 2.91
CA ARG A 190 -2.71 -7.02 3.93
C ARG A 190 -1.97 -5.94 4.72
N LYS A 191 -0.74 -6.24 5.15
CA LYS A 191 0.11 -5.28 5.85
C LYS A 191 0.45 -4.07 4.99
N LYS A 192 0.82 -4.31 3.72
CA LYS A 192 1.10 -3.26 2.74
C LYS A 192 -0.11 -2.34 2.53
N ALA A 193 -1.29 -2.92 2.33
CA ALA A 193 -2.54 -2.16 2.18
C ALA A 193 -2.84 -1.31 3.44
N TYR A 194 -2.65 -1.87 4.63
CA TYR A 194 -2.83 -1.15 5.89
C TYR A 194 -1.90 0.07 6.00
N ILE A 195 -0.61 -0.08 5.66
CA ILE A 195 0.36 1.02 5.70
C ILE A 195 -0.06 2.14 4.73
N LEU A 196 -0.44 1.80 3.50
CA LEU A 196 -0.88 2.78 2.50
C LEU A 196 -2.16 3.52 2.91
N LEU A 197 -3.11 2.84 3.52
CA LEU A 197 -4.37 3.45 3.99
C LEU A 197 -4.13 4.39 5.18
N SER A 198 -3.26 4.01 6.13
CA SER A 198 -2.96 4.85 7.31
C SER A 198 -2.30 6.18 6.93
N GLU A 199 -1.56 6.24 5.83
CA GLU A 199 -0.98 7.49 5.33
C GLU A 199 -2.00 8.42 4.66
N THR A 200 -2.99 7.85 3.96
CA THR A 200 -4.05 8.67 3.36
C THR A 200 -4.90 9.35 4.44
N ASP A 201 -5.13 8.69 5.56
CA ASP A 201 -5.85 9.26 6.69
C ASP A 201 -5.05 10.37 7.38
N ASN A 202 -3.73 10.21 7.53
CA ASN A 202 -2.85 11.24 8.08
C ASN A 202 -2.74 12.48 7.16
N LYS A 203 -2.69 12.30 5.84
CA LYS A 203 -2.68 13.43 4.88
C LYS A 203 -4.00 14.20 4.89
N ASN A 204 -5.13 13.53 5.08
CA ASN A 204 -6.44 14.17 5.17
C ASN A 204 -6.66 14.90 6.51
N SER A 205 -5.97 14.48 7.59
CA SER A 205 -6.04 15.15 8.89
C SER A 205 -5.09 16.35 9.03
N SER A 206 -3.99 16.41 8.28
CA SER A 206 -3.04 17.52 8.29
C SER A 206 -3.44 18.72 7.43
N GLY A 207 -4.51 18.59 6.63
CA GLY A 207 -5.07 19.69 5.80
C GLY A 207 -5.91 20.71 6.56
N THR A 208 -6.19 20.50 7.82
CA THR A 208 -6.87 21.48 8.69
C THR A 208 -5.82 22.28 9.46
N THR A 209 -5.38 23.39 8.89
CA THR A 209 -4.58 24.42 9.57
C THR A 209 -5.17 24.75 10.94
N ALA A 210 -4.30 24.62 11.96
CA ALA A 210 -4.55 25.05 13.33
C ALA A 210 -4.63 26.58 13.40
N HIS A 211 -5.70 27.16 12.87
CA HIS A 211 -6.12 28.51 13.18
C HIS A 211 -7.62 28.53 13.43
N ASP A 212 -7.98 28.71 14.69
CA ASP A 212 -9.26 28.92 15.34
C ASP A 212 -9.75 27.78 16.25
N ARG A 213 -8.92 27.40 17.23
CA ARG A 213 -9.48 26.93 18.50
C ARG A 213 -9.80 28.14 19.39
N LYS A 214 -10.88 28.86 19.09
CA LYS A 214 -11.60 29.62 20.12
C LYS A 214 -12.24 28.61 21.05
N GLU A 215 -11.91 28.73 22.35
CA GLU A 215 -12.57 28.04 23.44
C GLU A 215 -14.10 28.06 23.25
N ARG A 216 -14.69 26.90 23.02
CA ARG A 216 -16.15 26.71 23.08
C ARG A 216 -16.46 26.02 24.38
N THR A 217 -17.10 26.77 25.26
CA THR A 217 -17.85 26.28 26.44
C THR A 217 -18.70 25.07 26.12
N PRO A 218 -18.92 24.15 27.08
CA PRO A 218 -19.70 22.92 26.86
C PRO A 218 -21.15 23.28 26.55
N ARG A 219 -21.57 23.12 25.32
CA ARG A 219 -23.00 23.15 24.96
C ARG A 219 -23.58 21.73 25.09
N GLU A 220 -24.72 21.67 25.78
CA GLU A 220 -25.57 20.52 25.98
C GLU A 220 -25.74 19.66 24.71
N ARG A 221 -25.68 18.32 24.89
CA ARG A 221 -25.98 17.33 23.87
C ARG A 221 -27.47 17.41 23.48
N VAL A 222 -27.80 18.23 22.51
CA VAL A 222 -29.04 18.11 21.79
C VAL A 222 -28.97 16.89 20.88
N SER A 223 -29.93 15.99 21.07
CA SER A 223 -30.16 14.79 20.27
C SER A 223 -30.10 15.13 18.78
N ARG A 224 -29.05 14.63 18.07
CA ARG A 224 -28.97 14.75 16.62
C ARG A 224 -30.02 13.86 15.98
N GLU A 225 -31.08 14.44 15.46
CA GLU A 225 -32.00 13.81 14.53
C GLU A 225 -31.22 13.09 13.43
N ARG A 226 -31.59 11.84 13.14
CA ARG A 226 -31.00 11.04 12.05
C ARG A 226 -31.14 11.82 10.75
N LYS A 227 -30.02 12.30 10.18
CA LYS A 227 -30.04 12.93 8.85
C LYS A 227 -30.71 11.96 7.88
N ARG A 228 -31.80 12.38 7.25
CA ARG A 228 -32.43 11.63 6.16
C ARG A 228 -31.37 11.43 5.07
N ILE A 229 -31.26 10.21 4.57
CA ILE A 229 -30.39 9.86 3.46
C ILE A 229 -30.97 10.56 2.23
N GLU A 230 -30.25 11.55 1.69
CA GLU A 230 -30.61 12.22 0.44
C GLU A 230 -30.35 11.26 -0.71
N VAL A 231 -31.39 10.91 -1.43
CA VAL A 231 -31.33 10.05 -2.62
C VAL A 231 -31.08 10.96 -3.82
N PRO A 232 -30.02 10.75 -4.62
CA PRO A 232 -29.81 11.48 -5.85
C PRO A 232 -30.97 11.29 -6.83
N ASN A 233 -31.31 12.34 -7.60
CA ASN A 233 -32.45 12.34 -8.51
C ASN A 233 -32.30 11.44 -9.74
N ASP A 234 -31.12 10.88 -9.98
CA ASP A 234 -30.76 10.02 -11.11
C ASP A 234 -30.87 8.51 -10.83
N ILE A 235 -31.47 8.14 -9.70
CA ILE A 235 -31.55 6.73 -9.28
C ILE A 235 -32.90 6.13 -9.66
N LEU A 236 -32.85 5.03 -10.44
CA LEU A 236 -34.03 4.29 -10.91
C LEU A 236 -34.87 3.67 -9.78
N HIS A 237 -34.22 3.26 -8.68
CA HIS A 237 -34.87 2.57 -7.54
C HIS A 237 -34.54 3.24 -6.19
N PRO A 238 -35.17 4.37 -5.83
CA PRO A 238 -34.84 5.14 -4.61
C PRO A 238 -34.98 4.35 -3.30
N GLU A 239 -35.99 3.50 -3.20
CA GLU A 239 -36.22 2.66 -2.03
C GLU A 239 -35.11 1.60 -1.82
N LEU A 240 -34.68 0.97 -2.90
CA LEU A 240 -33.59 0.01 -2.89
C LEU A 240 -32.28 0.68 -2.50
N TYR A 241 -32.00 1.85 -3.06
CA TYR A 241 -30.83 2.66 -2.72
C TYR A 241 -30.77 2.98 -1.22
N ARG A 242 -31.88 3.39 -0.61
CA ARG A 242 -31.98 3.64 0.83
C ARG A 242 -31.65 2.40 1.64
N LYS A 243 -32.30 1.27 1.34
CA LYS A 243 -32.09 -0.01 2.04
C LYS A 243 -30.65 -0.48 1.98
N ILE A 244 -30.03 -0.42 0.80
CA ILE A 244 -28.62 -0.82 0.64
C ILE A 244 -27.68 0.14 1.36
N THR A 245 -27.96 1.44 1.33
CA THR A 245 -27.16 2.45 2.04
C THR A 245 -27.23 2.27 3.56
N GLU A 246 -28.42 1.99 4.10
CA GLU A 246 -28.61 1.69 5.52
C GLU A 246 -27.91 0.39 5.91
N TRP A 247 -28.09 -0.68 5.13
CA TRP A 247 -27.42 -1.95 5.34
C TRP A 247 -25.89 -1.81 5.31
N ARG A 248 -25.35 -1.10 4.32
CA ARG A 248 -23.92 -0.79 4.21
C ARG A 248 -23.39 -0.08 5.46
N GLY A 249 -24.14 0.90 5.96
CA GLY A 249 -23.80 1.64 7.19
C GLY A 249 -23.80 0.76 8.44
N THR A 250 -24.76 -0.16 8.54
CA THR A 250 -24.84 -1.13 9.64
C THR A 250 -23.67 -2.12 9.56
N LYS A 251 -23.43 -2.67 8.38
CA LYS A 251 -22.34 -3.63 8.16
C LYS A 251 -20.96 -3.02 8.39
N ALA A 252 -20.76 -1.76 8.01
CA ALA A 252 -19.54 -1.00 8.29
C ALA A 252 -19.29 -0.87 9.81
N LYS A 253 -20.32 -0.64 10.60
CA LYS A 253 -20.20 -0.58 12.06
C LYS A 253 -19.92 -1.95 12.69
N GLU A 254 -20.55 -3.00 12.21
CA GLU A 254 -20.36 -4.37 12.71
C GLU A 254 -18.93 -4.88 12.43
N THR A 255 -18.40 -4.56 11.26
CA THR A 255 -17.08 -5.05 10.82
C THR A 255 -15.94 -4.10 11.18
N GLY A 256 -16.23 -2.90 11.67
CA GLY A 256 -15.22 -1.85 11.92
C GLY A 256 -14.55 -1.32 10.65
N MET A 257 -15.16 -1.61 9.47
CA MET A 257 -14.59 -1.20 8.18
C MET A 257 -15.32 0.03 7.63
N PRO A 258 -14.64 0.90 6.86
CA PRO A 258 -15.28 2.01 6.17
C PRO A 258 -16.36 1.53 5.18
N ALA A 259 -17.48 2.23 5.10
CA ALA A 259 -18.63 1.83 4.29
C ALA A 259 -18.32 1.64 2.79
N TYR A 260 -17.35 2.37 2.24
CA TYR A 260 -16.92 2.24 0.84
C TYR A 260 -16.18 0.93 0.52
N VAL A 261 -15.61 0.28 1.54
CA VAL A 261 -14.96 -1.04 1.40
C VAL A 261 -16.00 -2.15 1.24
N ILE A 262 -17.17 -1.99 1.87
CA ILE A 262 -18.24 -2.97 1.82
C ILE A 262 -18.97 -2.93 0.47
N ILE A 263 -19.37 -1.72 0.03
CA ILE A 263 -19.89 -1.47 -1.32
C ILE A 263 -19.46 -0.07 -1.75
N GLN A 264 -18.86 0.02 -2.94
CA GLN A 264 -18.48 1.31 -3.52
C GLN A 264 -19.71 2.14 -3.88
N GLN A 265 -19.64 3.46 -3.68
CA GLN A 265 -20.76 4.35 -3.96
C GLN A 265 -21.18 4.37 -5.43
N LYS A 266 -20.24 4.10 -6.35
CA LYS A 266 -20.50 3.98 -7.78
C LYS A 266 -21.41 2.79 -8.09
N ALA A 267 -21.22 1.66 -7.41
CA ALA A 267 -22.05 0.46 -7.57
C ALA A 267 -23.47 0.60 -7.01
N LEU A 268 -23.73 1.62 -6.17
CA LEU A 268 -25.08 1.92 -5.69
C LEU A 268 -25.89 2.79 -6.64
N ARG A 269 -25.23 3.39 -7.64
CA ARG A 269 -25.87 4.27 -8.64
C ARG A 269 -26.10 3.60 -9.98
N SER A 270 -25.51 2.43 -10.22
CA SER A 270 -25.74 1.59 -11.40
C SER A 270 -26.96 0.70 -11.21
#